data_4225efc2d475dcac2da53fdcba26dd70
#
_entry.id   4225efc2d475dcac2da53fdcba26dd70
#
_cell.length_a   1.000
_cell.length_b   1.000
_cell.length_c   1.000
_cell.angle_alpha   90.00
_cell.angle_beta   90.00
_cell.angle_gamma   90.00
#
_symmetry.space_group_name_H-M   'P 1'
#
loop_
_entity.id
_entity.type
_entity.pdbx_description
1 polymer ?
#
loop_
_entity_poly.entity_id
_entity_poly.type
_entity_poly.pdbx_seq_one_letter_code
_entity_poly.pdbx_strand_id
1 'polypeptide(L)'
;MQGATVQSVAAAAAAALPPTRAPLTLGDLKLEAASEGKWGGKLRGETTASPNPDIALALGVNKNDLFNLTVRDAAPGGGSETYLNLTVVESARRIDRILAADSSLVRVKGTLPNSISAAADAVTVAERAAAAAQDALDQKIKAGAPESELDPLRTARDAKVAAVATAAAAADAAANDGGDLNAQSFLPDNGLSLKLGLYALEQADLFNLLCIPPYKTDDGASYDAEAIVLAAATAYCERRRAFHLIDPPSGWKDKDTAKAKFDEFADPKSRNAALFFPRLRQPNLLRNNAPENFAPGGAVAGIFARTDTNRGVWKAPAGLDAGLVGVPQLSVPLTDAENGELNQLGINCLRAMPVSGRVVWGSRTLRGADQLADEYKYIPVRRTALFIEESLFRGLKWVVFEPNDEPLWAQIRLNVGAFMHNLFRQGAFQGSSPRDAYFVRCDKDTTTQNDINLGVVNVVVGFAPLKPAEFVVLRLQQIAGQIDV
;
A
#
# COMPACT_ATOMS: atom_id res chain seq x y z
N MET A 1 20.27 43.42 -12.81
CA MET A 1 20.39 42.43 -13.89
C MET A 1 21.68 41.68 -13.68
N GLN A 2 21.65 40.51 -13.04
CA GLN A 2 22.70 39.50 -13.11
C GLN A 2 21.97 38.15 -13.08
N GLY A 3 22.14 37.41 -14.18
CA GLY A 3 21.46 36.15 -14.42
C GLY A 3 21.97 35.06 -13.48
N ALA A 4 21.06 34.43 -12.79
CA ALA A 4 21.30 33.16 -12.13
C ALA A 4 21.34 32.09 -13.21
N THR A 5 22.52 31.55 -13.45
CA THR A 5 22.75 30.34 -14.25
C THR A 5 22.15 29.16 -13.52
N VAL A 6 21.06 28.59 -14.05
CA VAL A 6 20.58 27.29 -13.64
C VAL A 6 21.63 26.26 -14.07
N GLN A 7 22.45 25.80 -13.15
CA GLN A 7 23.25 24.60 -13.36
C GLN A 7 22.31 23.40 -13.41
N SER A 8 22.09 22.92 -14.61
CA SER A 8 21.51 21.58 -14.81
C SER A 8 22.54 20.56 -14.30
N VAL A 9 22.34 20.08 -13.08
CA VAL A 9 23.00 18.87 -12.60
C VAL A 9 22.32 17.68 -13.29
N ALA A 10 22.77 17.38 -14.49
CA ALA A 10 22.57 16.07 -15.10
C ALA A 10 23.54 15.10 -14.40
N ALA A 11 23.27 14.75 -13.15
CA ALA A 11 23.73 13.51 -12.59
C ALA A 11 22.88 12.43 -13.26
N ALA A 12 23.46 11.71 -14.22
CA ALA A 12 22.92 10.42 -14.66
C ALA A 12 22.85 9.53 -13.40
N ALA A 13 21.72 9.56 -12.71
CA ALA A 13 21.40 8.57 -11.70
C ALA A 13 21.45 7.24 -12.43
N ALA A 14 22.38 6.37 -12.06
CA ALA A 14 22.41 5.00 -12.51
C ALA A 14 20.99 4.47 -12.26
N ALA A 15 20.27 4.11 -13.32
CA ALA A 15 18.92 3.58 -13.20
C ALA A 15 19.02 2.40 -12.22
N ALA A 16 18.26 2.47 -11.14
CA ALA A 16 18.28 1.39 -10.16
C ALA A 16 18.04 0.08 -10.92
N LEU A 17 18.90 -0.93 -10.69
CA LEU A 17 18.76 -2.22 -11.35
C LEU A 17 17.34 -2.74 -11.11
N PRO A 18 16.59 -3.13 -12.14
CA PRO A 18 15.25 -3.64 -11.94
C PRO A 18 15.31 -4.92 -11.09
N PRO A 19 14.34 -5.14 -10.21
CA PRO A 19 14.26 -6.39 -9.47
C PRO A 19 14.06 -7.56 -10.43
N THR A 20 14.58 -8.74 -10.08
CA THR A 20 14.50 -9.93 -10.93
C THR A 20 13.81 -11.08 -10.20
N ARG A 21 13.16 -11.97 -10.98
CA ARG A 21 12.57 -13.20 -10.45
C ARG A 21 13.63 -14.28 -10.40
N ALA A 22 13.70 -14.99 -9.26
CA ALA A 22 14.59 -16.12 -9.13
C ALA A 22 14.16 -17.26 -10.05
N PRO A 23 15.06 -17.84 -10.86
CA PRO A 23 14.76 -19.06 -11.59
C PRO A 23 14.77 -20.27 -10.65
N LEU A 24 13.85 -21.20 -10.86
CA LEU A 24 13.80 -22.50 -10.18
C LEU A 24 13.74 -23.59 -11.27
N THR A 25 14.81 -24.35 -11.42
CA THR A 25 14.93 -25.38 -12.47
C THR A 25 14.83 -26.78 -11.89
N LEU A 26 13.91 -27.58 -12.41
CA LEU A 26 13.63 -28.95 -11.98
C LEU A 26 13.80 -29.89 -13.22
N GLY A 27 15.02 -30.35 -13.48
CA GLY A 27 15.33 -31.02 -14.71
C GLY A 27 15.07 -30.13 -15.94
N ASP A 28 14.18 -30.55 -16.82
CA ASP A 28 13.80 -29.76 -18.01
C ASP A 28 12.70 -28.72 -17.73
N LEU A 29 12.04 -28.79 -16.58
CA LEU A 29 11.02 -27.84 -16.18
C LEU A 29 11.67 -26.55 -15.65
N LYS A 30 11.38 -25.45 -16.33
CA LYS A 30 11.85 -24.12 -15.92
C LYS A 30 10.71 -23.34 -15.27
N LEU A 31 10.90 -23.03 -14.01
CA LEU A 31 10.01 -22.16 -13.22
C LEU A 31 10.74 -20.86 -12.86
N GLU A 32 10.00 -19.89 -12.41
CA GLU A 32 10.50 -18.67 -11.78
C GLU A 32 9.63 -18.29 -10.59
N ALA A 33 10.17 -17.51 -9.66
CA ALA A 33 9.42 -16.98 -8.54
C ALA A 33 8.18 -16.19 -9.04
N ALA A 34 7.08 -16.28 -8.32
CA ALA A 34 5.82 -15.60 -8.67
C ALA A 34 5.95 -14.08 -8.73
N SER A 35 6.88 -13.52 -7.94
CA SER A 35 7.23 -12.09 -7.94
C SER A 35 8.75 -11.90 -7.90
N GLU A 36 9.18 -10.70 -8.18
CA GLU A 36 10.58 -10.29 -8.14
C GLU A 36 11.12 -10.28 -6.69
N GLY A 37 12.44 -10.37 -6.54
CA GLY A 37 13.15 -10.23 -5.28
C GLY A 37 14.01 -11.43 -4.89
N LYS A 38 14.93 -11.18 -3.97
CA LYS A 38 15.87 -12.19 -3.43
C LYS A 38 15.16 -13.34 -2.72
N TRP A 39 13.94 -13.12 -2.22
CA TRP A 39 13.17 -14.15 -1.55
C TRP A 39 13.07 -15.44 -2.39
N GLY A 40 12.93 -15.28 -3.70
CA GLY A 40 12.84 -16.42 -4.62
C GLY A 40 14.08 -17.30 -4.63
N GLY A 41 15.25 -16.83 -4.18
CA GLY A 41 16.45 -17.65 -3.98
C GLY A 41 16.29 -18.70 -2.88
N LYS A 42 15.30 -18.55 -2.01
CA LYS A 42 14.95 -19.53 -0.97
C LYS A 42 13.95 -20.59 -1.45
N LEU A 43 13.43 -20.47 -2.66
CA LEU A 43 12.53 -21.49 -3.22
C LEU A 43 13.26 -22.80 -3.44
N ARG A 44 12.59 -23.88 -3.07
CA ARG A 44 13.01 -25.26 -3.28
C ARG A 44 11.87 -26.00 -3.93
N GLY A 45 12.19 -26.88 -4.87
CA GLY A 45 11.16 -27.59 -5.59
C GLY A 45 11.57 -29.00 -6.02
N GLU A 46 10.58 -29.83 -6.18
CA GLU A 46 10.76 -31.17 -6.73
C GLU A 46 9.55 -31.63 -7.52
N THR A 47 9.83 -32.44 -8.52
CA THR A 47 8.82 -33.18 -9.29
C THR A 47 8.94 -34.65 -9.00
N THR A 48 7.80 -35.35 -8.92
CA THR A 48 7.74 -36.81 -8.78
C THR A 48 6.77 -37.38 -9.80
N ALA A 49 7.07 -38.54 -10.36
CA ALA A 49 6.16 -39.23 -11.29
C ALA A 49 4.88 -39.64 -10.51
N SER A 50 3.72 -39.47 -11.14
CA SER A 50 2.41 -39.82 -10.56
C SER A 50 1.57 -40.61 -11.58
N PRO A 51 1.98 -41.81 -12.01
CA PRO A 51 1.23 -42.55 -13.00
C PRO A 51 -0.11 -43.05 -12.44
N ASN A 52 -1.17 -42.33 -12.71
CA ASN A 52 -2.53 -42.69 -12.31
C ASN A 52 -3.39 -42.90 -13.57
N PRO A 53 -3.79 -44.16 -13.88
CA PRO A 53 -4.53 -44.47 -15.11
C PRO A 53 -5.92 -43.81 -15.14
N ASP A 54 -6.63 -43.75 -14.00
CA ASP A 54 -7.99 -43.26 -13.96
C ASP A 54 -8.04 -41.74 -14.17
N ILE A 55 -7.09 -41.04 -13.56
CA ILE A 55 -6.94 -39.57 -13.75
C ILE A 55 -6.46 -39.26 -15.17
N ALA A 56 -5.53 -40.05 -15.72
CA ALA A 56 -5.03 -39.88 -17.09
C ALA A 56 -6.20 -40.03 -18.09
N LEU A 57 -7.04 -41.05 -17.91
CA LEU A 57 -8.23 -41.25 -18.74
C LEU A 57 -9.21 -40.07 -18.65
N ALA A 58 -9.48 -39.60 -17.45
CA ALA A 58 -10.36 -38.46 -17.24
C ALA A 58 -9.84 -37.14 -17.86
N LEU A 59 -8.52 -36.99 -17.93
CA LEU A 59 -7.87 -35.80 -18.51
C LEU A 59 -7.57 -35.95 -20.01
N GLY A 60 -7.73 -37.14 -20.60
CA GLY A 60 -7.41 -37.42 -21.99
C GLY A 60 -5.89 -37.39 -22.28
N VAL A 61 -5.04 -37.75 -21.29
CA VAL A 61 -3.57 -37.75 -21.39
C VAL A 61 -3.00 -39.14 -21.12
N ASN A 62 -1.70 -39.36 -21.39
CA ASN A 62 -1.05 -40.61 -21.05
C ASN A 62 -0.73 -40.63 -19.55
N LYS A 63 -0.87 -41.80 -18.86
CA LYS A 63 -0.53 -41.93 -17.43
C LYS A 63 0.90 -41.52 -17.09
N ASN A 64 1.83 -41.68 -18.01
CA ASN A 64 3.22 -41.31 -17.81
C ASN A 64 3.49 -39.80 -17.99
N ASP A 65 2.49 -39.04 -18.45
CA ASP A 65 2.59 -37.58 -18.58
C ASP A 65 2.15 -36.88 -17.28
N LEU A 66 1.70 -37.67 -16.28
CA LEU A 66 1.29 -37.16 -14.99
C LEU A 66 2.44 -37.10 -14.00
N PHE A 67 2.56 -35.96 -13.30
CA PHE A 67 3.57 -35.77 -12.26
C PHE A 67 2.98 -34.90 -11.13
N ASN A 68 3.63 -34.94 -9.97
CA ASN A 68 3.34 -34.02 -8.88
C ASN A 68 4.46 -33.00 -8.77
N LEU A 69 4.13 -31.80 -8.37
CA LEU A 69 5.06 -30.72 -8.06
C LEU A 69 4.89 -30.30 -6.60
N THR A 70 5.99 -30.28 -5.86
CA THR A 70 6.05 -29.66 -4.53
C THR A 70 7.03 -28.48 -4.60
N VAL A 71 6.60 -27.33 -4.12
CA VAL A 71 7.44 -26.13 -4.00
C VAL A 71 7.33 -25.61 -2.57
N ARG A 72 8.44 -25.23 -1.98
CA ARG A 72 8.50 -24.64 -0.62
C ARG A 72 9.41 -23.41 -0.62
N ASP A 73 9.06 -22.46 0.19
CA ASP A 73 9.96 -21.38 0.60
C ASP A 73 10.74 -21.87 1.84
N ALA A 74 12.05 -21.97 1.74
CA ALA A 74 12.93 -22.41 2.81
C ALA A 74 13.29 -21.29 3.81
N ALA A 75 12.76 -20.07 3.65
CA ALA A 75 12.91 -19.00 4.60
C ALA A 75 12.15 -19.31 5.91
N PRO A 76 12.55 -18.77 7.07
CA PRO A 76 11.83 -18.92 8.32
C PRO A 76 10.37 -18.45 8.18
N GLY A 77 9.41 -19.34 8.42
CA GLY A 77 7.97 -19.07 8.24
C GLY A 77 7.47 -19.17 6.80
N GLY A 78 8.31 -19.64 5.88
CA GLY A 78 7.93 -19.84 4.48
C GLY A 78 6.87 -20.92 4.29
N GLY A 79 6.05 -20.77 3.24
CA GLY A 79 4.97 -21.66 2.88
C GLY A 79 5.43 -22.84 2.01
N SER A 80 4.55 -23.86 1.88
CA SER A 80 4.73 -24.98 0.95
C SER A 80 3.46 -25.21 0.16
N GLU A 81 3.60 -25.46 -1.13
CA GLU A 81 2.52 -25.74 -2.06
C GLU A 81 2.77 -27.12 -2.71
N THR A 82 1.75 -27.96 -2.81
CA THR A 82 1.81 -29.26 -3.47
C THR A 82 0.69 -29.38 -4.48
N TYR A 83 1.05 -29.67 -5.71
CA TYR A 83 0.15 -29.85 -6.84
C TYR A 83 0.23 -31.29 -7.34
N LEU A 84 -0.89 -31.99 -7.28
CA LEU A 84 -0.99 -33.39 -7.68
C LEU A 84 -1.49 -33.52 -9.13
N ASN A 85 -0.99 -34.54 -9.81
CA ASN A 85 -1.47 -34.95 -11.14
C ASN A 85 -1.45 -33.81 -12.16
N LEU A 86 -0.37 -33.06 -12.20
CA LEU A 86 -0.10 -32.07 -13.24
C LEU A 86 0.36 -32.76 -14.54
N THR A 87 0.22 -32.05 -15.65
CA THR A 87 0.75 -32.47 -16.94
C THR A 87 1.24 -31.28 -17.74
N VAL A 88 2.11 -31.53 -18.73
CA VAL A 88 2.52 -30.54 -19.74
C VAL A 88 1.63 -30.58 -20.99
N VAL A 89 0.84 -31.65 -21.14
CA VAL A 89 -0.09 -31.84 -22.24
C VAL A 89 -1.33 -30.96 -22.07
N GLU A 90 -1.92 -30.52 -23.18
CA GLU A 90 -3.14 -29.70 -23.18
C GLU A 90 -4.27 -30.41 -22.43
N SER A 91 -4.65 -29.86 -21.29
CA SER A 91 -5.71 -30.39 -20.43
C SER A 91 -6.11 -29.38 -19.36
N ALA A 92 -7.13 -29.68 -18.57
CA ALA A 92 -7.54 -28.89 -17.41
C ALA A 92 -6.47 -28.82 -16.30
N ARG A 93 -5.52 -29.78 -16.27
CA ARG A 93 -4.45 -29.86 -15.29
C ARG A 93 -3.08 -29.45 -15.84
N ARG A 94 -3.06 -28.67 -16.93
CA ARG A 94 -1.81 -28.19 -17.49
C ARG A 94 -1.11 -27.23 -16.52
N ILE A 95 0.16 -27.51 -16.23
CA ILE A 95 0.92 -26.88 -15.16
C ILE A 95 0.93 -25.35 -15.22
N ASP A 96 1.08 -24.75 -16.40
CA ASP A 96 1.13 -23.29 -16.55
C ASP A 96 -0.17 -22.63 -16.11
N ARG A 97 -1.33 -23.23 -16.39
CA ARG A 97 -2.64 -22.72 -15.98
C ARG A 97 -2.86 -22.87 -14.49
N ILE A 98 -2.52 -24.04 -13.95
CA ILE A 98 -2.65 -24.29 -12.51
C ILE A 98 -1.75 -23.35 -11.70
N LEU A 99 -0.48 -23.21 -12.08
CA LEU A 99 0.43 -22.32 -11.37
C LEU A 99 0.04 -20.83 -11.53
N ALA A 100 -0.50 -20.44 -12.67
CA ALA A 100 -0.99 -19.07 -12.87
C ALA A 100 -2.19 -18.74 -11.98
N ALA A 101 -3.09 -19.70 -11.76
CA ALA A 101 -4.30 -19.52 -10.97
C ALA A 101 -4.06 -19.68 -9.46
N ASP A 102 -3.32 -20.71 -9.06
CA ASP A 102 -3.34 -21.22 -7.68
C ASP A 102 -2.01 -21.03 -6.93
N SER A 103 -0.88 -20.82 -7.62
CA SER A 103 0.41 -20.70 -6.93
C SER A 103 0.69 -19.27 -6.50
N SER A 104 1.11 -19.09 -5.27
CA SER A 104 1.69 -17.85 -4.74
C SER A 104 3.22 -17.82 -4.82
N LEU A 105 3.86 -18.97 -5.04
CA LEU A 105 5.31 -19.14 -4.99
C LEU A 105 5.98 -19.11 -6.36
N VAL A 106 5.39 -19.77 -7.38
CA VAL A 106 6.06 -19.96 -8.67
C VAL A 106 5.17 -19.76 -9.89
N ARG A 107 5.80 -19.51 -11.04
CA ARG A 107 5.21 -19.46 -12.39
C ARG A 107 6.07 -20.28 -13.35
N VAL A 108 5.47 -20.76 -14.44
CA VAL A 108 6.23 -21.36 -15.54
C VAL A 108 7.03 -20.29 -16.27
N LYS A 109 8.30 -20.56 -16.52
CA LYS A 109 9.19 -19.69 -17.29
C LYS A 109 9.41 -20.24 -18.69
N GLY A 110 8.97 -19.48 -19.69
CA GLY A 110 9.15 -19.84 -21.10
C GLY A 110 8.27 -20.99 -21.56
N THR A 111 8.77 -21.82 -22.48
CA THR A 111 8.03 -22.94 -23.08
C THR A 111 8.09 -24.20 -22.21
N LEU A 112 6.96 -24.92 -22.15
CA LEU A 112 6.92 -26.20 -21.47
C LEU A 112 7.74 -27.25 -22.22
N PRO A 113 8.43 -28.15 -21.50
CA PRO A 113 9.09 -29.32 -22.15
C PRO A 113 8.03 -30.34 -22.60
N ASN A 114 8.45 -31.30 -23.44
CA ASN A 114 7.54 -32.34 -23.95
C ASN A 114 7.14 -33.37 -22.90
N SER A 115 7.94 -33.55 -21.85
CA SER A 115 7.67 -34.46 -20.72
C SER A 115 8.42 -33.99 -19.49
N ILE A 116 7.99 -34.43 -18.32
CA ILE A 116 8.64 -34.15 -17.04
C ILE A 116 9.09 -35.45 -16.41
N SER A 117 10.37 -35.49 -16.04
CA SER A 117 10.95 -36.56 -15.20
C SER A 117 10.96 -36.10 -13.74
N ALA A 118 11.09 -37.06 -12.83
CA ALA A 118 11.34 -36.77 -11.42
C ALA A 118 12.69 -36.03 -11.29
N ALA A 119 12.64 -34.84 -10.70
CA ALA A 119 13.80 -33.98 -10.52
C ALA A 119 13.62 -33.08 -9.29
N ALA A 120 14.71 -32.60 -8.73
CA ALA A 120 14.70 -31.59 -7.69
C ALA A 120 15.66 -30.45 -8.04
N ASP A 121 15.50 -29.30 -7.41
CA ASP A 121 16.42 -28.19 -7.58
C ASP A 121 17.82 -28.50 -7.04
N ALA A 122 18.82 -27.73 -7.50
CA ALA A 122 20.23 -27.99 -7.20
C ALA A 122 20.53 -27.98 -5.67
N VAL A 123 19.86 -27.14 -4.89
CA VAL A 123 20.06 -27.08 -3.43
C VAL A 123 19.47 -28.31 -2.77
N THR A 124 18.25 -28.71 -3.11
CA THR A 124 17.60 -29.95 -2.61
C THR A 124 18.43 -31.19 -2.96
N VAL A 125 19.00 -31.26 -4.17
CA VAL A 125 19.91 -32.35 -4.55
C VAL A 125 21.17 -32.38 -3.70
N ALA A 126 21.77 -31.20 -3.44
CA ALA A 126 22.94 -31.09 -2.58
C ALA A 126 22.64 -31.43 -1.11
N GLU A 127 21.51 -31.00 -0.58
CA GLU A 127 21.02 -31.33 0.77
C GLU A 127 20.87 -32.85 0.95
N ARG A 128 20.26 -33.54 0.00
CA ARG A 128 20.11 -34.99 0.00
C ARG A 128 21.46 -35.73 -0.07
N ALA A 129 22.37 -35.20 -0.87
CA ALA A 129 23.73 -35.79 -0.97
C ALA A 129 24.52 -35.58 0.34
N ALA A 130 24.36 -34.44 1.02
CA ALA A 130 24.99 -34.19 2.32
C ALA A 130 24.39 -35.10 3.42
N ALA A 131 23.08 -35.26 3.44
CA ALA A 131 22.39 -36.15 4.37
C ALA A 131 22.84 -37.61 4.18
N ALA A 132 22.88 -38.10 2.95
CA ALA A 132 23.35 -39.46 2.64
C ALA A 132 24.81 -39.69 3.07
N ALA A 133 25.70 -38.69 2.88
CA ALA A 133 27.08 -38.76 3.35
C ALA A 133 27.18 -38.77 4.90
N GLN A 134 26.32 -38.01 5.60
CA GLN A 134 26.24 -38.03 7.03
C GLN A 134 25.75 -39.42 7.54
N ASP A 135 24.68 -39.95 6.93
CA ASP A 135 24.15 -41.28 7.30
C ASP A 135 25.20 -42.38 7.09
N ALA A 136 25.98 -42.35 6.01
CA ALA A 136 27.06 -43.29 5.78
C ALA A 136 28.17 -43.22 6.83
N LEU A 137 28.51 -41.97 7.27
CA LEU A 137 29.46 -41.78 8.36
C LEU A 137 28.91 -42.32 9.67
N ASP A 138 27.66 -42.02 10.02
CA ASP A 138 27.01 -42.45 11.26
C ASP A 138 26.87 -43.97 11.33
N GLN A 139 26.57 -44.64 10.22
CA GLN A 139 26.54 -46.10 10.15
C GLN A 139 27.92 -46.73 10.44
N LYS A 140 28.99 -46.17 9.92
CA LYS A 140 30.36 -46.63 10.15
C LYS A 140 30.82 -46.38 11.59
N ILE A 141 30.47 -45.23 12.18
CA ILE A 141 30.72 -44.94 13.59
C ILE A 141 30.01 -45.94 14.47
N LYS A 142 28.72 -46.23 14.21
CA LYS A 142 27.94 -47.24 14.96
C LYS A 142 28.51 -48.65 14.84
N ALA A 143 29.11 -48.95 13.69
CA ALA A 143 29.78 -50.24 13.47
C ALA A 143 31.17 -50.35 14.11
N GLY A 144 31.67 -49.30 14.78
CA GLY A 144 32.99 -49.30 15.41
C GLY A 144 34.18 -49.26 14.44
N ALA A 145 33.99 -48.65 13.28
CA ALA A 145 35.05 -48.56 12.27
C ALA A 145 36.27 -47.74 12.77
N PRO A 146 37.48 -48.11 12.36
CA PRO A 146 38.69 -47.39 12.76
C PRO A 146 38.76 -45.98 12.13
N GLU A 147 39.48 -45.04 12.78
CA GLU A 147 39.63 -43.66 12.28
C GLU A 147 40.09 -43.56 10.81
N SER A 148 40.95 -44.48 10.40
CA SER A 148 41.42 -44.54 8.98
C SER A 148 40.29 -44.76 7.96
N GLU A 149 39.16 -45.35 8.37
CA GLU A 149 37.94 -45.48 7.55
C GLU A 149 36.98 -44.30 7.74
N LEU A 150 37.01 -43.65 8.91
CA LEU A 150 36.13 -42.53 9.22
C LEU A 150 36.58 -41.18 8.62
N ASP A 151 37.90 -40.94 8.57
CA ASP A 151 38.45 -39.66 8.03
C ASP A 151 38.09 -39.40 6.57
N PRO A 152 38.16 -40.36 5.66
CA PRO A 152 37.69 -40.14 4.27
C PRO A 152 36.18 -39.80 4.19
N LEU A 153 35.37 -40.43 5.06
CA LEU A 153 33.93 -40.20 5.09
C LEU A 153 33.59 -38.83 5.67
N ARG A 154 34.31 -38.38 6.70
CA ARG A 154 34.20 -37.00 7.25
C ARG A 154 34.54 -36.00 6.14
N THR A 155 35.65 -36.19 5.45
CA THR A 155 36.07 -35.32 4.32
C THR A 155 35.01 -35.29 3.22
N ALA A 156 34.46 -36.46 2.85
CA ALA A 156 33.39 -36.55 1.87
C ALA A 156 32.10 -35.84 2.29
N ARG A 157 31.69 -36.02 3.58
CA ARG A 157 30.54 -35.30 4.19
C ARG A 157 30.77 -33.81 4.13
N ASP A 158 31.93 -33.31 4.58
CA ASP A 158 32.26 -31.90 4.63
C ASP A 158 32.26 -31.26 3.25
N ALA A 159 32.78 -31.99 2.21
CA ALA A 159 32.68 -31.56 0.81
C ALA A 159 31.22 -31.43 0.34
N LYS A 160 30.33 -32.36 0.74
CA LYS A 160 28.90 -32.28 0.38
C LYS A 160 28.18 -31.17 1.11
N VAL A 161 28.51 -30.90 2.40
CA VAL A 161 27.99 -29.75 3.14
C VAL A 161 28.43 -28.44 2.50
N ALA A 162 29.68 -28.32 2.07
CA ALA A 162 30.16 -27.15 1.33
C ALA A 162 29.42 -26.95 -0.01
N ALA A 163 29.08 -28.07 -0.70
CA ALA A 163 28.29 -28.02 -1.95
C ALA A 163 26.86 -27.45 -1.71
N VAL A 164 26.23 -27.73 -0.56
CA VAL A 164 24.93 -27.12 -0.20
C VAL A 164 25.06 -25.61 -0.09
N ALA A 165 26.09 -25.13 0.62
CA ALA A 165 26.32 -23.69 0.76
C ALA A 165 26.58 -23.00 -0.59
N THR A 166 27.33 -23.66 -1.48
CA THR A 166 27.60 -23.17 -2.84
C THR A 166 26.33 -23.09 -3.69
N ALA A 167 25.50 -24.14 -3.67
CA ALA A 167 24.24 -24.16 -4.40
C ALA A 167 23.24 -23.13 -3.88
N ALA A 168 23.17 -22.97 -2.55
CA ALA A 168 22.31 -21.96 -1.92
C ALA A 168 22.75 -20.53 -2.27
N ALA A 169 24.07 -20.25 -2.22
CA ALA A 169 24.61 -18.95 -2.61
C ALA A 169 24.34 -18.64 -4.10
N ALA A 170 24.42 -19.64 -4.98
CA ALA A 170 24.09 -19.48 -6.39
C ALA A 170 22.60 -19.19 -6.61
N ALA A 171 21.71 -19.85 -5.86
CA ALA A 171 20.27 -19.57 -5.90
C ALA A 171 19.95 -18.16 -5.39
N ASP A 172 20.57 -17.73 -4.29
CA ASP A 172 20.40 -16.38 -3.72
C ASP A 172 20.94 -15.29 -4.67
N ALA A 173 22.03 -15.56 -5.40
CA ALA A 173 22.60 -14.61 -6.36
C ALA A 173 21.81 -14.52 -7.68
N ALA A 174 20.93 -15.48 -7.96
CA ALA A 174 20.17 -15.55 -9.21
C ALA A 174 19.01 -14.53 -9.28
N ALA A 175 18.72 -13.86 -8.17
CA ALA A 175 17.69 -12.82 -8.09
C ALA A 175 18.14 -11.63 -7.24
N ASN A 176 17.51 -10.49 -7.45
CA ASN A 176 17.80 -9.29 -6.69
C ASN A 176 16.52 -8.52 -6.39
N ASP A 177 16.54 -7.69 -5.34
CA ASP A 177 15.44 -6.83 -4.93
C ASP A 177 15.35 -5.53 -5.76
N GLY A 178 16.22 -5.35 -6.73
CA GLY A 178 16.41 -4.08 -7.43
C GLY A 178 17.40 -3.19 -6.69
N GLY A 179 17.63 -2.00 -7.23
CA GLY A 179 18.42 -0.95 -6.58
C GLY A 179 17.60 -0.19 -5.54
N ASP A 180 18.29 0.59 -4.71
CA ASP A 180 17.65 1.46 -3.73
C ASP A 180 16.71 2.46 -4.42
N LEU A 181 15.51 2.63 -3.85
CA LEU A 181 14.54 3.59 -4.35
C LEU A 181 15.00 5.02 -4.03
N ASN A 182 14.75 5.93 -4.96
CA ASN A 182 15.02 7.35 -4.84
C ASN A 182 13.89 8.14 -5.54
N ALA A 183 13.99 9.48 -5.51
CA ALA A 183 12.99 10.33 -6.15
C ALA A 183 12.76 10.00 -7.63
N GLN A 184 13.81 9.65 -8.38
CA GLN A 184 13.70 9.28 -9.80
C GLN A 184 12.92 7.97 -10.00
N SER A 185 12.94 7.05 -9.04
CA SER A 185 12.12 5.83 -9.10
C SER A 185 10.62 6.14 -9.05
N PHE A 186 10.23 7.19 -8.32
CA PHE A 186 8.84 7.65 -8.24
C PHE A 186 8.48 8.63 -9.33
N LEU A 187 9.41 9.47 -9.76
CA LEU A 187 9.24 10.57 -10.71
C LEU A 187 10.19 10.41 -11.91
N PRO A 188 10.07 9.31 -12.68
CA PRO A 188 10.94 9.10 -13.85
C PRO A 188 10.63 10.11 -14.94
N ASP A 189 11.62 10.37 -15.81
CA ASP A 189 11.44 11.23 -16.98
C ASP A 189 10.30 10.68 -17.86
N ASN A 190 9.43 11.57 -18.30
CA ASN A 190 8.21 11.21 -19.01
C ASN A 190 7.28 10.22 -18.28
N GLY A 191 7.42 10.09 -16.96
CA GLY A 191 6.66 9.14 -16.13
C GLY A 191 5.15 9.21 -16.32
N LEU A 192 4.59 10.43 -16.51
CA LEU A 192 3.17 10.61 -16.74
C LEU A 192 2.71 9.97 -18.07
N SER A 193 3.42 10.23 -19.16
CA SER A 193 3.08 9.68 -20.48
C SER A 193 3.32 8.19 -20.59
N LEU A 194 4.34 7.68 -19.91
CA LEU A 194 4.70 6.27 -19.88
C LEU A 194 3.98 5.48 -18.77
N LYS A 195 3.24 6.18 -17.89
CA LYS A 195 2.54 5.59 -16.72
C LYS A 195 3.48 4.80 -15.81
N LEU A 196 4.62 5.40 -15.48
CA LEU A 196 5.66 4.81 -14.63
C LEU A 196 5.78 5.54 -13.29
N GLY A 197 6.39 4.89 -12.31
CA GLY A 197 6.57 5.43 -10.96
C GLY A 197 5.24 5.78 -10.30
N LEU A 198 5.12 6.98 -9.72
CA LEU A 198 3.88 7.50 -9.15
C LEU A 198 2.72 7.50 -10.17
N TYR A 199 3.02 7.75 -11.42
CA TYR A 199 2.03 7.86 -12.49
C TYR A 199 1.55 6.51 -13.03
N ALA A 200 2.07 5.37 -12.54
CA ALA A 200 1.46 4.06 -12.77
C ALA A 200 0.00 4.01 -12.25
N LEU A 201 -0.35 4.86 -11.29
CA LEU A 201 -1.72 5.06 -10.81
C LEU A 201 -2.69 5.61 -11.89
N GLU A 202 -2.20 6.07 -13.06
CA GLU A 202 -3.08 6.37 -14.21
C GLU A 202 -3.82 5.12 -14.73
N GLN A 203 -3.29 3.92 -14.42
CA GLN A 203 -3.94 2.65 -14.76
C GLN A 203 -4.99 2.23 -13.73
N ALA A 204 -5.01 2.84 -12.55
CA ALA A 204 -6.05 2.63 -11.56
C ALA A 204 -7.28 3.48 -11.93
N ASP A 205 -8.41 2.84 -12.11
CA ASP A 205 -9.67 3.54 -12.44
C ASP A 205 -10.04 4.53 -11.33
N LEU A 206 -10.01 4.08 -10.08
CA LEU A 206 -10.34 4.89 -8.91
C LEU A 206 -9.35 4.62 -7.79
N PHE A 207 -8.78 5.69 -7.22
CA PHE A 207 -8.20 5.68 -5.90
C PHE A 207 -8.55 7.00 -5.19
N ASN A 208 -8.76 7.00 -3.89
CA ASN A 208 -9.19 8.16 -3.11
C ASN A 208 -8.27 8.50 -1.94
N LEU A 209 -7.39 7.57 -1.55
CA LEU A 209 -6.36 7.77 -0.53
C LEU A 209 -5.00 7.36 -1.10
N LEU A 210 -3.99 8.20 -0.91
CA LEU A 210 -2.60 7.90 -1.24
C LEU A 210 -1.76 7.97 0.03
N CYS A 211 -0.94 6.97 0.23
CA CYS A 211 0.08 6.94 1.28
C CYS A 211 1.37 6.40 0.65
N ILE A 212 2.49 7.09 0.85
CA ILE A 212 3.81 6.67 0.39
C ILE A 212 4.63 6.34 1.62
N PRO A 213 4.85 5.04 1.91
CA PRO A 213 5.65 4.65 3.06
C PRO A 213 7.11 5.05 2.86
N PRO A 214 7.89 5.20 3.94
CA PRO A 214 9.33 5.39 3.86
C PRO A 214 10.00 4.27 3.04
N TYR A 215 10.88 4.63 2.12
CA TYR A 215 11.49 3.69 1.17
C TYR A 215 13.01 3.71 1.16
N LYS A 216 13.65 4.62 1.91
CA LYS A 216 15.10 4.61 2.05
C LYS A 216 15.54 3.53 3.03
N THR A 217 16.65 2.86 2.72
CA THR A 217 17.26 1.87 3.58
C THR A 217 18.00 2.51 4.76
N ASP A 218 18.26 1.74 5.81
CA ASP A 218 18.93 2.16 7.03
C ASP A 218 20.46 2.22 6.82
N ASP A 219 20.92 3.30 6.25
CA ASP A 219 22.34 3.68 6.21
C ASP A 219 22.72 4.62 7.37
N GLY A 220 21.88 4.72 8.40
CA GLY A 220 22.00 5.65 9.53
C GLY A 220 21.43 7.04 9.24
N ALA A 221 20.91 7.30 8.05
CA ALA A 221 20.15 8.48 7.68
C ALA A 221 18.65 8.13 7.54
N SER A 222 17.78 9.07 7.68
CA SER A 222 16.34 8.97 7.84
C SER A 222 15.59 7.99 6.91
N TYR A 223 14.77 7.11 7.47
CA TYR A 223 13.70 6.38 6.79
C TYR A 223 12.55 7.32 6.43
N ASP A 224 12.67 8.08 5.37
CA ASP A 224 11.66 9.05 4.96
C ASP A 224 11.46 9.01 3.44
N ALA A 225 10.26 9.36 2.99
CA ALA A 225 10.02 9.71 1.59
C ALA A 225 10.62 11.11 1.32
N GLU A 226 11.22 11.30 0.15
CA GLU A 226 11.83 12.57 -0.21
C GLU A 226 10.77 13.67 -0.41
N ALA A 227 11.06 14.89 0.05
CA ALA A 227 10.10 16.02 -0.03
C ALA A 227 9.58 16.28 -1.45
N ILE A 228 10.44 16.13 -2.46
CA ILE A 228 10.03 16.29 -3.87
C ILE A 228 8.99 15.24 -4.30
N VAL A 229 9.10 14.01 -3.80
CA VAL A 229 8.12 12.93 -4.08
C VAL A 229 6.80 13.24 -3.40
N LEU A 230 6.84 13.69 -2.13
CA LEU A 230 5.64 14.07 -1.38
C LEU A 230 4.91 15.24 -2.02
N ALA A 231 5.64 16.26 -2.48
CA ALA A 231 5.08 17.41 -3.19
C ALA A 231 4.40 16.98 -4.51
N ALA A 232 5.07 16.16 -5.32
CA ALA A 232 4.52 15.64 -6.56
C ALA A 232 3.29 14.74 -6.32
N ALA A 233 3.31 13.91 -5.28
CA ALA A 233 2.20 13.07 -4.88
C ALA A 233 0.98 13.90 -4.45
N THR A 234 1.21 14.98 -3.71
CA THR A 234 0.16 15.91 -3.30
C THR A 234 -0.49 16.58 -4.51
N ALA A 235 0.31 17.12 -5.45
CA ALA A 235 -0.18 17.72 -6.69
C ALA A 235 -0.93 16.67 -7.55
N TYR A 236 -0.45 15.43 -7.57
CA TYR A 236 -1.12 14.34 -8.27
C TYR A 236 -2.47 14.00 -7.63
N CYS A 237 -2.57 13.97 -6.31
CA CYS A 237 -3.83 13.78 -5.58
C CYS A 237 -4.84 14.88 -5.89
N GLU A 238 -4.42 16.15 -5.98
CA GLU A 238 -5.31 17.24 -6.39
C GLU A 238 -5.91 17.00 -7.77
N ARG A 239 -5.08 16.61 -8.75
CA ARG A 239 -5.52 16.31 -10.11
C ARG A 239 -6.49 15.10 -10.18
N ARG A 240 -6.24 14.07 -9.36
CA ARG A 240 -7.01 12.82 -9.33
C ARG A 240 -8.18 12.83 -8.34
N ARG A 241 -8.49 13.98 -7.71
CA ARG A 241 -9.52 14.11 -6.66
C ARG A 241 -9.32 13.10 -5.51
N ALA A 242 -8.05 12.83 -5.20
CA ALA A 242 -7.64 11.96 -4.11
C ALA A 242 -7.10 12.77 -2.92
N PHE A 243 -6.88 12.09 -1.80
CA PHE A 243 -6.38 12.69 -0.56
C PHE A 243 -5.07 12.01 -0.13
N HIS A 244 -4.03 12.82 0.13
CA HIS A 244 -2.69 12.34 0.50
C HIS A 244 -2.51 12.30 2.03
N LEU A 245 -2.19 11.13 2.56
CA LEU A 245 -1.80 10.92 3.95
C LEU A 245 -0.29 10.96 4.05
N ILE A 246 0.23 12.00 4.71
CA ILE A 246 1.68 12.24 4.79
C ILE A 246 2.21 11.76 6.14
N ASP A 247 3.28 10.99 6.09
CA ASP A 247 3.99 10.53 7.27
C ASP A 247 4.94 11.60 7.82
N PRO A 248 5.08 11.71 9.15
CA PRO A 248 6.01 12.66 9.75
C PRO A 248 7.45 12.19 9.53
N PRO A 249 8.41 13.10 9.29
CA PRO A 249 9.83 12.74 9.20
C PRO A 249 10.33 11.99 10.44
N SER A 250 11.22 11.03 10.21
CA SER A 250 11.85 10.23 11.28
C SER A 250 12.64 11.06 12.29
N GLY A 251 13.13 12.21 11.83
CA GLY A 251 13.86 13.18 12.66
C GLY A 251 12.99 14.00 13.61
N TRP A 252 11.66 13.91 13.55
CA TRP A 252 10.77 14.63 14.48
C TRP A 252 10.63 13.83 15.77
N LYS A 253 11.54 14.08 16.70
CA LYS A 253 11.65 13.33 17.97
C LYS A 253 10.86 13.94 19.12
N ASP A 254 10.34 15.16 18.94
CA ASP A 254 9.58 15.92 19.92
C ASP A 254 8.65 16.94 19.22
N LYS A 255 7.77 17.60 20.01
CA LYS A 255 6.84 18.60 19.50
C LYS A 255 7.53 19.86 18.94
N ASP A 256 8.65 20.26 19.53
CA ASP A 256 9.33 21.51 19.15
C ASP A 256 9.99 21.35 17.80
N THR A 257 10.61 20.19 17.54
CA THR A 257 11.14 19.83 16.22
C THR A 257 10.03 19.76 15.17
N ALA A 258 8.88 19.14 15.51
CA ALA A 258 7.73 19.07 14.62
C ALA A 258 7.20 20.45 14.26
N LYS A 259 7.06 21.33 15.27
CA LYS A 259 6.59 22.72 15.12
C LYS A 259 7.55 23.56 14.27
N ALA A 260 8.85 23.50 14.56
CA ALA A 260 9.85 24.30 13.87
C ALA A 260 10.05 23.92 12.40
N LYS A 261 9.91 22.63 12.07
CA LYS A 261 10.17 22.11 10.72
C LYS A 261 8.91 21.88 9.87
N PHE A 262 7.72 22.12 10.42
CA PHE A 262 6.47 21.83 9.71
C PHE A 262 6.32 22.68 8.45
N ASP A 263 6.64 23.96 8.49
CA ASP A 263 6.49 24.87 7.35
C ASP A 263 7.45 24.52 6.20
N GLU A 264 8.65 24.08 6.50
CA GLU A 264 9.63 23.64 5.50
C GLU A 264 9.21 22.31 4.84
N PHE A 265 8.61 21.42 5.63
CA PHE A 265 8.26 20.08 5.19
C PHE A 265 6.93 20.03 4.41
N ALA A 266 5.96 20.85 4.80
CA ALA A 266 4.59 20.78 4.29
C ALA A 266 4.31 21.77 3.13
N ASP A 267 5.32 22.21 2.41
CA ASP A 267 5.15 23.08 1.23
C ASP A 267 5.12 22.24 -0.07
N PRO A 268 4.08 22.40 -0.94
CA PRO A 268 2.94 23.30 -0.79
C PRO A 268 1.87 22.77 0.19
N LYS A 269 1.36 23.65 1.05
CA LYS A 269 0.23 23.35 1.94
C LYS A 269 -1.04 23.12 1.11
N SER A 270 -1.42 21.87 0.94
CA SER A 270 -2.59 21.46 0.17
C SER A 270 -3.79 21.17 1.06
N ARG A 271 -4.99 21.48 0.54
CA ARG A 271 -6.26 21.04 1.14
C ARG A 271 -6.55 19.55 0.89
N ASN A 272 -5.82 18.92 -0.03
CA ASN A 272 -5.91 17.49 -0.35
C ASN A 272 -4.87 16.62 0.38
N ALA A 273 -4.24 17.14 1.41
CA ALA A 273 -3.26 16.40 2.20
C ALA A 273 -3.42 16.65 3.69
N ALA A 274 -2.99 15.68 4.49
CA ALA A 274 -2.90 15.79 5.95
C ALA A 274 -1.69 15.04 6.49
N LEU A 275 -1.09 15.58 7.54
CA LEU A 275 0.04 14.99 8.25
C LEU A 275 -0.39 14.50 9.63
N PHE A 276 0.12 13.33 10.03
CA PHE A 276 -0.17 12.70 11.32
C PHE A 276 1.11 12.46 12.11
N PHE A 277 1.18 12.95 13.34
CA PHE A 277 2.34 12.88 14.23
C PHE A 277 1.88 12.42 15.64
N PRO A 278 2.67 11.64 16.34
CA PRO A 278 4.00 11.09 16.05
C PRO A 278 3.97 9.74 15.29
N ARG A 279 5.14 9.13 15.10
CA ARG A 279 5.26 7.76 14.57
C ARG A 279 4.77 6.72 15.58
N LEU A 280 4.44 5.53 15.08
CA LEU A 280 4.05 4.37 15.88
C LEU A 280 5.30 3.64 16.36
N ARG A 281 5.31 3.17 17.61
CA ARG A 281 6.37 2.32 18.14
C ARG A 281 5.82 0.94 18.42
N GLN A 282 6.33 -0.05 17.67
CA GLN A 282 5.85 -1.43 17.75
C GLN A 282 6.98 -2.43 17.48
N PRO A 283 6.81 -3.71 17.87
CA PRO A 283 7.78 -4.76 17.57
C PRO A 283 7.92 -4.96 16.06
N ASN A 284 9.17 -5.02 15.57
CA ASN A 284 9.46 -5.40 14.19
C ASN A 284 9.62 -6.92 14.11
N LEU A 285 8.66 -7.60 13.49
CA LEU A 285 8.64 -9.06 13.34
C LEU A 285 9.85 -9.57 12.53
N LEU A 286 10.39 -8.76 11.62
CA LEU A 286 11.55 -9.11 10.79
C LEU A 286 12.88 -8.94 11.53
N ARG A 287 12.88 -8.27 12.70
CA ARG A 287 14.07 -7.99 13.53
C ARG A 287 13.90 -8.53 14.95
N ASN A 288 13.51 -9.79 15.09
CA ASN A 288 13.35 -10.47 16.38
C ASN A 288 12.48 -9.70 17.38
N ASN A 289 11.41 -9.07 16.90
CA ASN A 289 10.51 -8.25 17.71
C ASN A 289 11.20 -7.04 18.41
N ALA A 290 12.31 -6.55 17.89
CA ALA A 290 12.91 -5.31 18.39
C ALA A 290 11.92 -4.14 18.26
N PRO A 291 11.75 -3.29 19.30
CA PRO A 291 10.84 -2.16 19.22
C PRO A 291 11.38 -1.08 18.28
N GLU A 292 10.69 -0.79 17.19
CA GLU A 292 11.07 0.20 16.18
C GLU A 292 9.96 1.23 15.95
N ASN A 293 10.33 2.38 15.35
CA ASN A 293 9.39 3.42 15.00
C ASN A 293 8.95 3.27 13.54
N PHE A 294 7.65 3.13 13.33
CA PHE A 294 7.02 2.97 12.02
C PHE A 294 6.22 4.22 11.65
N ALA A 295 6.16 4.51 10.36
CA ALA A 295 5.31 5.55 9.81
C ALA A 295 3.83 5.21 10.04
N PRO A 296 2.98 6.18 10.44
CA PRO A 296 1.59 5.93 10.80
C PRO A 296 0.62 5.85 9.62
N GLY A 297 1.02 6.27 8.41
CA GLY A 297 0.13 6.50 7.26
C GLY A 297 -0.74 5.31 6.92
N GLY A 298 -0.20 4.08 6.89
CA GLY A 298 -0.97 2.87 6.62
C GLY A 298 -2.04 2.59 7.69
N ALA A 299 -1.70 2.75 8.97
CA ALA A 299 -2.65 2.58 10.06
C ALA A 299 -3.74 3.66 10.04
N VAL A 300 -3.37 4.90 9.76
CA VAL A 300 -4.30 6.02 9.59
C VAL A 300 -5.23 5.79 8.40
N ALA A 301 -4.71 5.31 7.26
CA ALA A 301 -5.54 4.93 6.10
C ALA A 301 -6.58 3.87 6.47
N GLY A 302 -6.22 2.89 7.30
CA GLY A 302 -7.14 1.90 7.86
C GLY A 302 -8.24 2.53 8.72
N ILE A 303 -7.91 3.55 9.53
CA ILE A 303 -8.91 4.32 10.30
C ILE A 303 -9.87 5.06 9.36
N PHE A 304 -9.35 5.69 8.30
CA PHE A 304 -10.18 6.37 7.30
C PHE A 304 -11.16 5.38 6.65
N ALA A 305 -10.66 4.26 6.14
CA ALA A 305 -11.50 3.23 5.51
C ALA A 305 -12.59 2.70 6.45
N ARG A 306 -12.24 2.41 7.71
CA ARG A 306 -13.19 1.96 8.73
C ARG A 306 -14.26 3.02 9.04
N THR A 307 -13.85 4.29 9.16
CA THR A 307 -14.76 5.40 9.44
C THR A 307 -15.71 5.63 8.26
N ASP A 308 -15.19 5.63 7.04
CA ASP A 308 -15.99 5.79 5.82
C ASP A 308 -17.07 4.71 5.70
N THR A 309 -16.70 3.45 5.96
CA THR A 309 -17.62 2.31 5.89
C THR A 309 -18.72 2.38 6.95
N ASN A 310 -18.37 2.76 8.19
CA ASN A 310 -19.30 2.69 9.31
C ASN A 310 -20.13 3.95 9.49
N ARG A 311 -19.59 5.11 9.12
CA ARG A 311 -20.18 6.43 9.45
C ARG A 311 -20.28 7.38 8.27
N GLY A 312 -19.65 7.06 7.13
CA GLY A 312 -19.58 7.91 5.94
C GLY A 312 -18.38 8.86 5.94
N VAL A 313 -18.02 9.32 4.74
CA VAL A 313 -16.86 10.18 4.46
C VAL A 313 -16.93 11.56 5.15
N TRP A 314 -18.13 12.01 5.51
CA TRP A 314 -18.40 13.26 6.23
C TRP A 314 -18.09 13.21 7.72
N LYS A 315 -17.84 12.02 8.30
CA LYS A 315 -17.40 11.87 9.68
C LYS A 315 -15.88 12.02 9.77
N ALA A 316 -15.42 12.85 10.71
CA ALA A 316 -14.00 12.97 11.00
C ALA A 316 -13.39 11.62 11.41
N PRO A 317 -12.31 11.15 10.76
CA PRO A 317 -11.61 9.91 11.11
C PRO A 317 -10.71 10.12 12.35
N ALA A 318 -11.29 10.69 13.39
CA ALA A 318 -10.62 11.04 14.64
C ALA A 318 -11.59 10.93 15.81
N GLY A 319 -11.04 10.89 17.02
CA GLY A 319 -11.79 10.74 18.27
C GLY A 319 -11.59 9.38 18.92
N LEU A 320 -12.34 9.08 19.96
CA LEU A 320 -12.20 7.82 20.71
C LEU A 320 -12.51 6.57 19.88
N ASP A 321 -13.35 6.72 18.85
CA ASP A 321 -13.67 5.65 17.89
C ASP A 321 -12.52 5.37 16.90
N ALA A 322 -11.57 6.29 16.78
CA ALA A 322 -10.43 6.18 15.85
C ALA A 322 -9.23 5.47 16.50
N GLY A 323 -9.48 4.35 17.16
CA GLY A 323 -8.47 3.54 17.86
C GLY A 323 -7.50 2.84 16.89
N LEU A 324 -6.20 2.92 17.20
CA LEU A 324 -5.11 2.25 16.51
C LEU A 324 -4.90 0.87 17.14
N VAL A 325 -5.37 -0.16 16.46
CA VAL A 325 -5.26 -1.55 16.95
C VAL A 325 -3.84 -2.08 16.73
N GLY A 326 -3.30 -2.82 17.69
CA GLY A 326 -1.98 -3.44 17.58
C GLY A 326 -0.80 -2.47 17.78
N VAL A 327 -1.04 -1.23 18.19
CA VAL A 327 0.00 -0.24 18.46
C VAL A 327 0.24 -0.14 19.98
N PRO A 328 1.32 -0.72 20.51
CA PRO A 328 1.59 -0.69 21.95
C PRO A 328 2.04 0.68 22.45
N GLN A 329 2.74 1.46 21.63
CA GLN A 329 3.31 2.75 22.02
C GLN A 329 3.30 3.74 20.83
N LEU A 330 3.42 5.03 21.15
CA LEU A 330 3.75 6.11 20.21
C LEU A 330 5.21 6.53 20.43
N SER A 331 5.87 7.00 19.37
CA SER A 331 7.28 7.41 19.45
C SER A 331 7.49 8.65 20.32
N VAL A 332 6.47 9.50 20.42
CA VAL A 332 6.47 10.72 21.27
C VAL A 332 5.16 10.77 22.04
N PRO A 333 5.18 10.77 23.38
CA PRO A 333 4.00 11.06 24.18
C PRO A 333 3.68 12.55 24.09
N LEU A 334 2.41 12.90 23.91
CA LEU A 334 1.95 14.28 23.83
C LEU A 334 0.91 14.56 24.92
N THR A 335 1.04 15.70 25.60
CA THR A 335 0.05 16.24 26.54
C THR A 335 -1.06 16.98 25.79
N ASP A 336 -2.14 17.37 26.50
CA ASP A 336 -3.25 18.16 25.91
C ASP A 336 -2.78 19.55 25.45
N ALA A 337 -1.91 20.19 26.20
CA ALA A 337 -1.34 21.50 25.84
C ALA A 337 -0.49 21.40 24.57
N GLU A 338 0.39 20.41 24.47
CA GLU A 338 1.24 20.17 23.28
C GLU A 338 0.42 19.81 22.05
N ASN A 339 -0.63 19.00 22.24
CA ASN A 339 -1.60 18.74 21.16
C ASN A 339 -2.28 20.04 20.70
N GLY A 340 -2.65 20.92 21.61
CA GLY A 340 -3.24 22.22 21.29
C GLY A 340 -2.33 23.08 20.43
N GLU A 341 -1.02 23.16 20.76
CA GLU A 341 -0.03 23.89 19.96
C GLU A 341 0.11 23.35 18.53
N LEU A 342 0.23 22.01 18.39
CA LEU A 342 0.40 21.36 17.09
C LEU A 342 -0.88 21.44 16.23
N ASN A 343 -2.05 21.31 16.85
CA ASN A 343 -3.32 21.37 16.16
C ASN A 343 -3.55 22.74 15.49
N GLN A 344 -3.14 23.83 16.15
CA GLN A 344 -3.24 25.19 15.58
C GLN A 344 -2.48 25.35 14.26
N LEU A 345 -1.43 24.56 14.04
CA LEU A 345 -0.64 24.54 12.80
C LEU A 345 -1.25 23.65 11.72
N GLY A 346 -2.16 22.74 12.06
CA GLY A 346 -2.71 21.75 11.14
C GLY A 346 -2.04 20.38 11.23
N ILE A 347 -1.25 20.13 12.26
CA ILE A 347 -0.65 18.82 12.54
C ILE A 347 -1.66 17.99 13.32
N ASN A 348 -2.02 16.81 12.79
CA ASN A 348 -2.94 15.89 13.47
C ASN A 348 -2.17 14.98 14.42
N CYS A 349 -2.51 15.04 15.70
CA CYS A 349 -1.82 14.27 16.71
C CYS A 349 -2.40 12.85 16.86
N LEU A 350 -1.51 11.88 17.03
CA LEU A 350 -1.84 10.57 17.57
C LEU A 350 -1.64 10.63 19.08
N ARG A 351 -2.63 10.18 19.86
CA ARG A 351 -2.64 10.33 21.32
C ARG A 351 -2.86 8.99 22.02
N ALA A 352 -2.25 8.86 23.17
CA ALA A 352 -2.59 7.79 24.12
C ALA A 352 -3.65 8.32 25.09
N MET A 353 -4.84 7.75 25.02
CA MET A 353 -5.96 8.12 25.90
C MET A 353 -6.16 7.06 26.99
N PRO A 354 -6.44 7.45 28.23
CA PRO A 354 -6.87 6.49 29.24
C PRO A 354 -8.07 5.69 28.74
N VAL A 355 -8.10 4.37 29.01
CA VAL A 355 -9.16 3.43 28.61
C VAL A 355 -9.27 3.18 27.10
N SER A 356 -9.25 4.23 26.25
CA SER A 356 -9.44 4.10 24.79
C SER A 356 -8.15 3.74 24.02
N GLY A 357 -7.01 3.70 24.70
CA GLY A 357 -5.73 3.32 24.07
C GLY A 357 -5.17 4.42 23.16
N ARG A 358 -4.57 4.04 22.04
CA ARG A 358 -3.96 4.97 21.06
C ARG A 358 -4.99 5.30 20.01
N VAL A 359 -5.18 6.59 19.76
CA VAL A 359 -6.24 7.10 18.88
C VAL A 359 -5.70 8.20 17.96
N VAL A 360 -6.34 8.38 16.82
CA VAL A 360 -6.18 9.59 16.01
C VAL A 360 -6.95 10.73 16.66
N TRP A 361 -6.26 11.84 17.00
CA TRP A 361 -6.82 12.97 17.75
C TRP A 361 -6.69 14.30 17.01
N GLY A 362 -6.85 14.30 15.70
CA GLY A 362 -6.86 15.48 14.85
C GLY A 362 -7.47 15.15 13.49
N SER A 363 -8.10 16.15 12.87
CA SER A 363 -8.79 15.98 11.60
C SER A 363 -8.69 17.23 10.71
N ARG A 364 -7.48 17.80 10.62
CA ARG A 364 -7.18 18.99 9.83
C ARG A 364 -6.37 18.66 8.59
N THR A 365 -6.62 19.35 7.50
CA THR A 365 -5.78 19.33 6.31
C THR A 365 -4.48 20.11 6.53
N LEU A 366 -3.52 20.07 5.60
CA LEU A 366 -2.34 20.93 5.66
C LEU A 366 -2.68 22.44 5.57
N ARG A 367 -3.88 22.80 5.09
CA ARG A 367 -4.41 24.15 5.16
C ARG A 367 -5.28 24.39 6.41
N GLY A 368 -5.19 23.49 7.37
CA GLY A 368 -5.97 23.52 8.60
C GLY A 368 -5.44 24.47 9.68
N ALA A 369 -4.36 25.21 9.44
CA ALA A 369 -3.88 26.22 10.38
C ALA A 369 -4.94 27.30 10.61
N ASP A 370 -5.14 27.69 11.88
CA ASP A 370 -6.18 28.66 12.27
C ASP A 370 -6.00 30.01 11.57
N GLN A 371 -4.77 30.42 11.32
CA GLN A 371 -4.44 31.68 10.64
C GLN A 371 -4.87 31.72 9.15
N LEU A 372 -5.00 30.55 8.50
CA LEU A 372 -5.35 30.49 7.08
C LEU A 372 -6.85 30.67 6.82
N ALA A 373 -7.70 30.43 7.82
CA ALA A 373 -9.17 30.50 7.72
C ALA A 373 -9.75 29.79 6.47
N ASP A 374 -9.12 28.69 6.04
CA ASP A 374 -9.50 27.96 4.83
C ASP A 374 -10.84 27.23 5.01
N GLU A 375 -11.71 27.28 4.03
CA GLU A 375 -13.00 26.58 4.04
C GLU A 375 -12.86 25.06 4.17
N TYR A 376 -11.76 24.50 3.62
CA TYR A 376 -11.39 23.10 3.70
C TYR A 376 -10.35 22.82 4.80
N LYS A 377 -10.42 23.55 5.90
CA LYS A 377 -9.62 23.33 7.10
C LYS A 377 -9.71 21.89 7.59
N TYR A 378 -10.89 21.27 7.49
CA TYR A 378 -11.17 19.95 8.04
C TYR A 378 -11.15 18.85 6.98
N ILE A 379 -10.50 17.73 7.31
CA ILE A 379 -10.42 16.53 6.47
C ILE A 379 -11.80 16.04 6.00
N PRO A 380 -12.83 15.87 6.89
CA PRO A 380 -14.13 15.37 6.45
C PRO A 380 -14.83 16.34 5.50
N VAL A 381 -14.65 17.65 5.66
CA VAL A 381 -15.23 18.65 4.75
C VAL A 381 -14.61 18.51 3.34
N ARG A 382 -13.27 18.45 3.25
CA ARG A 382 -12.60 18.29 1.96
C ARG A 382 -12.90 16.95 1.32
N ARG A 383 -12.87 15.88 2.08
CA ARG A 383 -13.14 14.53 1.55
C ARG A 383 -14.59 14.36 1.09
N THR A 384 -15.55 15.00 1.75
CA THR A 384 -16.94 15.05 1.29
C THR A 384 -17.04 15.76 -0.06
N ALA A 385 -16.35 16.89 -0.23
CA ALA A 385 -16.29 17.58 -1.53
C ALA A 385 -15.67 16.67 -2.60
N LEU A 386 -14.53 16.03 -2.34
CA LEU A 386 -13.88 15.10 -3.27
C LEU A 386 -14.78 13.91 -3.63
N PHE A 387 -15.51 13.38 -2.68
CA PHE A 387 -16.49 12.31 -2.91
C PHE A 387 -17.62 12.75 -3.82
N ILE A 388 -18.17 13.95 -3.61
CA ILE A 388 -19.22 14.52 -4.47
C ILE A 388 -18.64 14.77 -5.87
N GLU A 389 -17.47 15.43 -5.98
CA GLU A 389 -16.79 15.73 -7.23
C GLU A 389 -16.57 14.48 -8.08
N GLU A 390 -16.02 13.41 -7.49
CA GLU A 390 -15.74 12.16 -8.22
C GLU A 390 -17.01 11.40 -8.58
N SER A 391 -18.00 11.35 -7.67
CA SER A 391 -19.27 10.69 -7.92
C SER A 391 -20.04 11.35 -9.06
N LEU A 392 -20.08 12.68 -9.10
CA LEU A 392 -20.73 13.44 -10.16
C LEU A 392 -19.97 13.33 -11.48
N PHE A 393 -18.64 13.41 -11.44
CA PHE A 393 -17.79 13.24 -12.64
C PHE A 393 -18.06 11.89 -13.33
N ARG A 394 -18.22 10.82 -12.53
CA ARG A 394 -18.54 9.48 -13.06
C ARG A 394 -20.01 9.35 -13.47
N GLY A 395 -20.90 9.87 -12.63
CA GLY A 395 -22.34 9.74 -12.79
C GLY A 395 -22.91 10.59 -13.94
N LEU A 396 -22.17 11.60 -14.42
CA LEU A 396 -22.61 12.47 -15.51
C LEU A 396 -21.96 12.15 -16.86
N LYS A 397 -21.24 11.04 -17.01
CA LYS A 397 -20.62 10.65 -18.30
C LYS A 397 -21.64 10.49 -19.43
N TRP A 398 -22.87 10.14 -19.11
CA TRP A 398 -23.97 10.01 -20.09
C TRP A 398 -24.39 11.33 -20.73
N VAL A 399 -24.08 12.47 -20.10
CA VAL A 399 -24.40 13.82 -20.63
C VAL A 399 -23.62 14.15 -21.90
N VAL A 400 -22.46 13.54 -22.08
CA VAL A 400 -21.56 13.82 -23.20
C VAL A 400 -22.21 13.36 -24.50
N PHE A 401 -22.27 14.25 -25.49
CA PHE A 401 -22.92 14.08 -26.80
C PHE A 401 -24.45 14.18 -26.80
N GLU A 402 -25.11 14.46 -25.67
CA GLU A 402 -26.52 14.77 -25.65
C GLU A 402 -26.78 16.21 -26.14
N PRO A 403 -27.96 16.54 -26.75
CA PRO A 403 -28.33 17.89 -27.12
C PRO A 403 -28.30 18.83 -25.91
N ASN A 404 -27.59 19.96 -26.04
CA ASN A 404 -27.37 20.91 -24.94
C ASN A 404 -28.53 21.90 -24.83
N ASP A 405 -29.63 21.46 -24.21
CA ASP A 405 -30.86 22.24 -24.07
C ASP A 405 -31.59 21.97 -22.73
N GLU A 406 -32.73 22.63 -22.52
CA GLU A 406 -33.49 22.51 -21.25
C GLU A 406 -33.92 21.08 -20.88
N PRO A 407 -34.36 20.19 -21.80
CA PRO A 407 -34.61 18.79 -21.48
C PRO A 407 -33.41 18.07 -20.85
N LEU A 408 -32.20 18.26 -21.36
CA LEU A 408 -30.98 17.71 -20.81
C LEU A 408 -30.70 18.29 -19.41
N TRP A 409 -30.79 19.62 -19.26
CA TRP A 409 -30.54 20.28 -17.99
C TRP A 409 -31.52 19.85 -16.90
N ALA A 410 -32.80 19.62 -17.26
CA ALA A 410 -33.79 19.08 -16.34
C ALA A 410 -33.44 17.66 -15.85
N GLN A 411 -32.96 16.79 -16.74
CA GLN A 411 -32.50 15.45 -16.38
C GLN A 411 -31.27 15.48 -15.47
N ILE A 412 -30.32 16.38 -15.77
CA ILE A 412 -29.13 16.59 -14.91
C ILE A 412 -29.56 17.04 -13.52
N ARG A 413 -30.44 18.06 -13.41
CA ARG A 413 -30.95 18.53 -12.11
C ARG A 413 -31.63 17.42 -11.33
N LEU A 414 -32.41 16.56 -12.00
CA LEU A 414 -33.08 15.42 -11.38
C LEU A 414 -32.08 14.41 -10.84
N ASN A 415 -31.12 13.98 -11.66
CA ASN A 415 -30.14 12.95 -11.28
C ASN A 415 -29.18 13.43 -10.16
N VAL A 416 -28.60 14.62 -10.34
CA VAL A 416 -27.71 15.23 -9.33
C VAL A 416 -28.49 15.54 -8.05
N GLY A 417 -29.72 16.05 -8.18
CA GLY A 417 -30.61 16.32 -7.05
C GLY A 417 -30.95 15.07 -6.27
N ALA A 418 -31.24 13.96 -6.94
CA ALA A 418 -31.49 12.67 -6.27
C ALA A 418 -30.25 12.16 -5.51
N PHE A 419 -29.06 12.28 -6.10
CA PHE A 419 -27.80 11.93 -5.44
C PHE A 419 -27.57 12.78 -4.19
N MET A 420 -27.67 14.09 -4.29
CA MET A 420 -27.50 15.01 -3.17
C MET A 420 -28.58 14.81 -2.08
N HIS A 421 -29.82 14.53 -2.49
CA HIS A 421 -30.88 14.21 -1.55
C HIS A 421 -30.62 12.92 -0.78
N ASN A 422 -30.07 11.91 -1.43
CA ASN A 422 -29.68 10.67 -0.78
C ASN A 422 -28.59 10.91 0.28
N LEU A 423 -27.56 11.72 -0.02
CA LEU A 423 -26.54 12.12 0.96
C LEU A 423 -27.14 12.90 2.13
N PHE A 424 -28.08 13.83 1.86
CA PHE A 424 -28.80 14.54 2.92
C PHE A 424 -29.54 13.58 3.86
N ARG A 425 -30.27 12.60 3.30
CA ARG A 425 -30.97 11.58 4.09
C ARG A 425 -30.04 10.71 4.95
N GLN A 426 -28.80 10.50 4.49
CA GLN A 426 -27.77 9.82 5.25
C GLN A 426 -27.10 10.69 6.32
N GLY A 427 -27.50 11.98 6.41
CA GLY A 427 -26.94 12.90 7.38
C GLY A 427 -25.56 13.45 7.01
N ALA A 428 -25.24 13.55 5.71
CA ALA A 428 -23.93 14.06 5.24
C ALA A 428 -23.80 15.58 5.34
N PHE A 429 -24.91 16.31 5.48
CA PHE A 429 -24.93 17.77 5.43
C PHE A 429 -25.54 18.38 6.68
N GLN A 430 -25.17 19.64 6.92
CA GLN A 430 -25.81 20.49 7.92
C GLN A 430 -27.14 21.03 7.37
N GLY A 431 -28.13 21.22 8.23
CA GLY A 431 -29.43 21.79 7.89
C GLY A 431 -30.59 20.83 8.24
N SER A 432 -31.76 21.40 8.53
CA SER A 432 -32.95 20.65 8.86
C SER A 432 -33.84 20.35 7.66
N SER A 433 -33.63 21.04 6.56
CA SER A 433 -34.33 20.83 5.30
C SER A 433 -33.37 20.67 4.12
N PRO A 434 -33.79 20.03 3.01
CA PRO A 434 -32.95 19.94 1.80
C PRO A 434 -32.50 21.29 1.27
N ARG A 435 -33.33 22.33 1.39
CA ARG A 435 -33.02 23.68 0.91
C ARG A 435 -31.88 24.36 1.70
N ASP A 436 -31.74 24.03 2.96
CA ASP A 436 -30.66 24.54 3.81
C ASP A 436 -29.36 23.74 3.62
N ALA A 437 -29.48 22.49 3.16
CA ALA A 437 -28.40 21.53 3.10
C ALA A 437 -27.63 21.55 1.77
N TYR A 438 -28.34 21.68 0.64
CA TYR A 438 -27.71 21.67 -0.68
C TYR A 438 -28.57 22.36 -1.72
N PHE A 439 -27.93 22.70 -2.86
CA PHE A 439 -28.65 23.12 -4.07
C PHE A 439 -27.98 22.57 -5.33
N VAL A 440 -28.76 22.44 -6.39
CA VAL A 440 -28.30 22.04 -7.73
C VAL A 440 -28.89 23.02 -8.74
N ARG A 441 -28.05 23.62 -9.54
CA ARG A 441 -28.43 24.51 -10.64
C ARG A 441 -27.82 24.02 -11.95
N CYS A 442 -28.61 23.92 -12.97
CA CYS A 442 -28.23 23.65 -14.34
C CYS A 442 -29.37 24.21 -15.21
N ASP A 443 -29.22 25.41 -15.69
CA ASP A 443 -30.27 26.17 -16.37
C ASP A 443 -29.64 27.23 -17.29
N LYS A 444 -30.46 28.06 -17.92
CA LYS A 444 -30.01 29.18 -18.80
C LYS A 444 -29.14 30.22 -18.07
N ASP A 445 -29.26 30.32 -16.74
CA ASP A 445 -28.47 31.27 -15.96
C ASP A 445 -27.07 30.74 -15.67
N THR A 446 -26.92 29.41 -15.62
CA THR A 446 -25.63 28.73 -15.42
C THR A 446 -24.94 28.39 -16.74
N THR A 447 -25.71 28.14 -17.83
CA THR A 447 -25.19 27.78 -19.15
C THR A 447 -25.62 28.83 -20.18
N THR A 448 -24.71 29.70 -20.56
CA THR A 448 -24.98 30.79 -21.52
C THR A 448 -25.01 30.28 -22.95
N GLN A 449 -25.55 31.10 -23.89
CA GLN A 449 -25.51 30.74 -25.31
C GLN A 449 -24.08 30.50 -25.83
N ASN A 450 -23.10 31.23 -25.32
CA ASN A 450 -21.71 31.00 -25.65
C ASN A 450 -21.20 29.64 -25.17
N ASP A 451 -21.59 29.20 -23.97
CA ASP A 451 -21.26 27.86 -23.45
C ASP A 451 -21.87 26.78 -24.33
N ILE A 452 -23.13 26.95 -24.75
CA ILE A 452 -23.82 26.04 -25.66
C ILE A 452 -23.05 25.90 -26.97
N ASN A 453 -22.63 27.04 -27.55
CA ASN A 453 -21.86 27.07 -28.81
C ASN A 453 -20.48 26.39 -28.66
N LEU A 454 -19.91 26.40 -27.46
CA LEU A 454 -18.66 25.68 -27.09
C LEU A 454 -18.87 24.23 -26.69
N GLY A 455 -20.12 23.75 -26.66
CA GLY A 455 -20.44 22.38 -26.20
C GLY A 455 -20.29 22.19 -24.69
N VAL A 456 -20.40 23.29 -23.90
CA VAL A 456 -20.23 23.24 -22.43
C VAL A 456 -21.59 23.25 -21.73
N VAL A 457 -21.78 22.38 -20.77
CA VAL A 457 -22.88 22.40 -19.80
C VAL A 457 -22.34 22.70 -18.42
N ASN A 458 -22.84 23.75 -17.78
CA ASN A 458 -22.43 24.15 -16.44
C ASN A 458 -23.42 23.62 -15.39
N VAL A 459 -22.92 22.78 -14.49
CA VAL A 459 -23.68 22.26 -13.34
C VAL A 459 -23.09 22.83 -12.07
N VAL A 460 -23.87 23.60 -11.33
CA VAL A 460 -23.46 24.22 -10.06
C VAL A 460 -24.10 23.47 -8.92
N VAL A 461 -23.27 22.89 -8.05
CA VAL A 461 -23.71 22.15 -6.87
C VAL A 461 -23.10 22.80 -5.63
N GLY A 462 -23.95 23.17 -4.67
CA GLY A 462 -23.52 23.67 -3.36
C GLY A 462 -24.02 22.76 -2.25
N PHE A 463 -23.27 22.70 -1.18
CA PHE A 463 -23.65 21.92 0.01
C PHE A 463 -23.15 22.57 1.29
N ALA A 464 -23.86 22.37 2.40
CA ALA A 464 -23.50 22.81 3.74
C ALA A 464 -22.76 21.67 4.46
N PRO A 465 -21.42 21.73 4.58
CA PRO A 465 -20.64 20.63 5.16
C PRO A 465 -20.84 20.53 6.68
N LEU A 466 -20.84 19.31 7.21
CA LEU A 466 -20.68 19.07 8.64
C LEU A 466 -19.25 19.39 9.05
N LYS A 467 -19.11 20.25 10.06
CA LYS A 467 -17.80 20.56 10.67
C LYS A 467 -17.66 19.80 11.98
N PRO A 468 -16.50 19.16 12.24
CA PRO A 468 -16.29 18.48 13.52
C PRO A 468 -16.20 19.49 14.68
N ALA A 469 -16.71 19.11 15.86
CA ALA A 469 -16.42 19.85 17.08
C ALA A 469 -15.00 19.50 17.54
N GLU A 470 -14.13 20.50 17.68
CA GLU A 470 -12.76 20.33 18.20
C GLU A 470 -12.65 20.73 19.67
N PHE A 471 -13.49 21.67 20.12
CA PHE A 471 -13.42 22.23 21.47
C PHE A 471 -14.77 22.16 22.17
N VAL A 472 -14.75 21.76 23.44
CA VAL A 472 -15.89 21.78 24.30
C VAL A 472 -15.61 22.78 25.43
N VAL A 473 -16.39 23.85 25.48
CA VAL A 473 -16.29 24.88 26.55
C VAL A 473 -17.38 24.63 27.59
N LEU A 474 -16.98 24.29 28.81
CA LEU A 474 -17.87 24.12 29.93
C LEU A 474 -17.91 25.44 30.74
N ARG A 475 -19.10 26.03 30.86
CA ARG A 475 -19.33 27.17 31.72
C ARG A 475 -20.18 26.73 32.88
N LEU A 476 -19.61 26.74 34.06
CA LEU A 476 -20.31 26.42 35.29
C LEU A 476 -20.74 27.75 35.96
N GLN A 477 -22.03 27.89 36.22
CA GLN A 477 -22.58 29.02 36.99
C GLN A 477 -23.17 28.49 38.29
N GLN A 478 -22.77 29.07 39.39
CA GLN A 478 -23.38 28.79 40.68
C GLN A 478 -24.63 29.68 40.83
N ILE A 479 -25.78 29.03 40.95
CA ILE A 479 -27.02 29.74 41.26
C ILE A 479 -27.04 29.91 42.76
N ALA A 480 -26.96 31.15 43.24
CA ALA A 480 -27.25 31.47 44.66
C ALA A 480 -28.74 31.28 44.83
N GLY A 481 -29.14 30.29 45.61
CA GLY A 481 -30.56 30.13 45.99
C GLY A 481 -31.01 31.38 46.75
N GLN A 482 -32.11 32.02 46.32
CA GLN A 482 -32.85 32.94 47.20
C GLN A 482 -33.36 32.08 48.36
N ILE A 483 -32.85 32.34 49.55
CA ILE A 483 -33.48 31.86 50.76
C ILE A 483 -34.65 32.81 50.96
N ASP A 484 -35.86 32.37 50.64
CA ASP A 484 -37.09 33.10 51.10
C ASP A 484 -37.11 33.01 52.61
N VAL A 485 -36.94 34.15 53.25
CA VAL A 485 -37.07 34.33 54.71
C VAL A 485 -38.52 34.58 55.03
#